data_ac5399b7320385e9bafb8ac01962af00
#
_entry.id   ac5399b7320385e9bafb8ac01962af00
#
_cell.length_a   1.000
_cell.length_b   1.000
_cell.length_c   1.000
_cell.angle_alpha   90.00
_cell.angle_beta   90.00
_cell.angle_gamma   90.00
#
_symmetry.space_group_name_H-M   'P 1'
#
loop_
_entity.id
_entity.type
_entity.pdbx_description
1 polymer ?
#
loop_
_entity_poly.entity_id
_entity_poly.type
_entity_poly.pdbx_seq_one_letter_code
_entity_poly.pdbx_strand_id
1 'polypeptide(L)'
;MHRRDTGQPIRDAIADAGLSIERLAEKTKDVDPLGYGISRSAIGHMVSTGPSGRDEFEDRSCDLVARALDKPIEELFNGNAPT
;
A
#
# COMPACT_ATOMS: atom_id res chain seq x y z
N MET A 1 10.62 0.17 1.56
CA MET A 1 10.24 1.51 1.07
C MET A 1 9.47 2.26 2.14
N HIS A 2 9.50 3.57 2.08
CA HIS A 2 8.74 4.43 3.00
C HIS A 2 7.45 4.92 2.34
N ARG A 3 6.35 4.95 3.09
CA ARG A 3 5.13 5.56 2.59
C ARG A 3 5.31 7.08 2.51
N ARG A 4 4.71 7.69 1.47
CA ARG A 4 4.76 9.15 1.30
C ARG A 4 3.71 9.81 2.17
N ASP A 5 4.04 10.97 2.72
CA ASP A 5 3.10 11.85 3.42
C ASP A 5 2.20 11.12 4.42
N THR A 6 2.80 10.27 5.24
CA THR A 6 2.09 9.46 6.26
C THR A 6 0.93 8.66 5.69
N GLY A 7 1.06 8.22 4.46
CA GLY A 7 0.06 7.38 3.79
C GLY A 7 -1.05 8.12 3.09
N GLN A 8 -1.00 9.45 3.00
CA GLN A 8 -2.06 10.22 2.35
C GLN A 8 -2.26 9.82 0.89
N PRO A 9 -1.21 9.70 0.05
CA PRO A 9 -1.42 9.28 -1.33
C PRO A 9 -2.08 7.89 -1.45
N ILE A 10 -1.78 7.00 -0.51
CA ILE A 10 -2.39 5.66 -0.50
C ILE A 10 -3.87 5.77 -0.18
N ARG A 11 -4.23 6.55 0.85
CA ARG A 11 -5.64 6.78 1.21
C ARG A 11 -6.41 7.40 0.05
N ASP A 12 -5.81 8.38 -0.61
CA ASP A 12 -6.43 9.05 -1.75
C ASP A 12 -6.65 8.07 -2.91
N ALA A 13 -5.68 7.22 -3.20
CA ALA A 13 -5.78 6.24 -4.28
C ALA A 13 -6.86 5.19 -3.98
N ILE A 14 -6.98 4.77 -2.73
CA ILE A 14 -8.02 3.83 -2.31
C ILE A 14 -9.40 4.46 -2.49
N ALA A 15 -9.55 5.70 -2.07
CA ALA A 15 -10.81 6.44 -2.21
C ALA A 15 -11.17 6.64 -3.69
N ASP A 16 -10.20 7.04 -4.50
CA ASP A 16 -10.42 7.23 -5.95
C ASP A 16 -10.84 5.94 -6.64
N ALA A 17 -10.30 4.82 -6.20
CA ALA A 17 -10.65 3.51 -6.74
C ALA A 17 -11.98 2.97 -6.22
N GLY A 18 -12.57 3.63 -5.21
CA GLY A 18 -13.81 3.17 -4.62
C GLY A 18 -13.67 1.87 -3.83
N LEU A 19 -12.48 1.62 -3.29
CA LEU A 19 -12.19 0.37 -2.59
C LEU A 19 -12.23 0.55 -1.07
N SER A 20 -12.54 -0.54 -0.37
CA SER A 20 -12.28 -0.66 1.06
C SER A 20 -10.91 -1.28 1.27
N ILE A 21 -10.42 -1.27 2.50
CA ILE A 21 -9.16 -1.94 2.86
C ILE A 21 -9.26 -3.43 2.57
N GLU A 22 -10.40 -4.06 2.88
CA GLU A 22 -10.62 -5.48 2.61
C GLU A 22 -10.58 -5.78 1.11
N ARG A 23 -11.22 -4.96 0.30
CA ARG A 23 -11.23 -5.12 -1.15
C ARG A 23 -9.84 -4.95 -1.73
N LEU A 24 -9.09 -3.99 -1.22
CA LEU A 24 -7.71 -3.80 -1.65
C LEU A 24 -6.86 -5.03 -1.31
N ALA A 25 -7.03 -5.58 -0.10
CA ALA A 25 -6.31 -6.80 0.27
C ALA A 25 -6.62 -7.95 -0.70
N GLU A 26 -7.88 -8.13 -1.07
CA GLU A 26 -8.25 -9.13 -2.07
C GLU A 26 -7.62 -8.86 -3.43
N LYS A 27 -7.60 -7.60 -3.85
CA LYS A 27 -6.99 -7.21 -5.13
C LYS A 27 -5.50 -7.50 -5.17
N THR A 28 -4.80 -7.35 -4.04
CA THR A 28 -3.37 -7.67 -4.00
C THR A 28 -3.11 -9.14 -4.28
N LYS A 29 -4.05 -10.03 -3.92
CA LYS A 29 -3.94 -11.45 -4.25
C LYS A 29 -4.06 -11.68 -5.76
N ASP A 30 -4.94 -10.95 -6.42
CA ASP A 30 -5.16 -11.08 -7.85
C ASP A 30 -3.94 -10.64 -8.67
N VAL A 31 -3.24 -9.60 -8.21
CA VAL A 31 -2.07 -9.09 -8.94
C VAL A 31 -0.77 -9.76 -8.51
N ASP A 32 -0.79 -10.56 -7.46
CA ASP A 32 0.38 -11.30 -6.97
C ASP A 32 0.56 -12.57 -7.78
N PRO A 33 1.69 -12.74 -8.49
CA PRO A 33 1.95 -13.98 -9.22
C PRO A 33 1.89 -15.23 -8.34
N LEU A 34 2.17 -15.10 -7.05
CA LEU A 34 2.12 -16.20 -6.09
C LEU A 34 0.74 -16.38 -5.47
N GLY A 35 -0.16 -15.42 -5.64
CA GLY A 35 -1.52 -15.49 -5.11
C GLY A 35 -1.65 -15.22 -3.61
N TYR A 36 -0.57 -14.82 -2.94
CA TYR A 36 -0.62 -14.57 -1.50
C TYR A 36 -1.19 -13.19 -1.14
N GLY A 37 -0.87 -12.18 -1.94
CA GLY A 37 -1.27 -10.82 -1.65
C GLY A 37 -0.65 -10.31 -0.35
N ILE A 38 -1.30 -9.30 0.24
CA ILE A 38 -0.95 -8.79 1.56
C ILE A 38 -2.21 -8.72 2.42
N SER A 39 -2.02 -8.79 3.73
CA SER A 39 -3.15 -8.82 4.67
C SER A 39 -3.80 -7.46 4.82
N ARG A 40 -5.06 -7.48 5.26
CA ARG A 40 -5.78 -6.27 5.63
C ARG A 40 -5.03 -5.47 6.70
N SER A 41 -4.43 -6.17 7.66
CA SER A 41 -3.65 -5.52 8.72
C SER A 41 -2.46 -4.76 8.17
N ALA A 42 -1.76 -5.34 7.20
CA ALA A 42 -0.62 -4.68 6.58
C ALA A 42 -1.06 -3.39 5.86
N ILE A 43 -2.17 -3.45 5.12
CA ILE A 43 -2.72 -2.26 4.47
C ILE A 43 -3.17 -1.24 5.51
N GLY A 44 -3.75 -1.70 6.61
CA GLY A 44 -4.14 -0.82 7.71
C GLY A 44 -2.96 -0.02 8.25
N HIS A 45 -1.80 -0.65 8.39
CA HIS A 45 -0.58 0.06 8.81
C HIS A 45 -0.10 1.09 7.79
N MET A 46 -0.36 0.84 6.51
CA MET A 46 0.02 1.78 5.44
C MET A 46 -0.83 3.06 5.46
N VAL A 47 -2.08 2.96 5.88
CA VAL A 47 -3.03 4.09 5.82
C VAL A 47 -3.27 4.76 7.16
N SER A 48 -2.89 4.13 8.26
CA SER A 48 -3.16 4.67 9.59
C SER A 48 -2.20 5.81 9.93
N THR A 49 -2.72 6.86 10.55
CA THR A 49 -1.91 7.99 11.03
C THR A 49 -1.67 7.93 12.53
N GLY A 50 -2.34 6.99 13.23
CA GLY A 50 -2.20 6.84 14.67
C GLY A 50 -1.09 5.86 15.07
N PRO A 51 -1.16 5.34 16.30
CA PRO A 51 -0.13 4.40 16.79
C PRO A 51 0.03 3.14 15.95
N SER A 52 -1.00 2.75 15.21
CA SER A 52 -0.95 1.59 14.31
C SER A 52 -0.24 1.89 12.99
N GLY A 53 -0.01 3.15 12.67
CA GLY A 53 0.64 3.53 11.41
C GLY A 53 2.11 3.18 11.43
N ARG A 54 2.61 2.78 10.26
CA ARG A 54 4.03 2.52 10.06
C ARG A 54 4.49 3.24 8.82
N ASP A 55 5.76 3.58 8.77
CA ASP A 55 6.32 4.33 7.65
C ASP A 55 7.11 3.45 6.69
N GLU A 56 7.61 2.31 7.16
CA GLU A 56 8.47 1.44 6.36
C GLU A 56 7.80 0.10 6.08
N PHE A 57 7.91 -0.36 4.83
CA PHE A 57 7.29 -1.60 4.37
C PHE A 57 8.22 -2.32 3.40
N GLU A 58 8.04 -3.64 3.27
CA GLU A 58 8.77 -4.44 2.31
C GLU A 58 8.44 -4.01 0.88
N ASP A 59 9.44 -4.04 0.02
CA ASP A 59 9.29 -3.66 -1.38
C ASP A 59 8.17 -4.45 -2.07
N ARG A 60 8.07 -5.74 -1.76
CA ARG A 60 7.03 -6.61 -2.32
C ARG A 60 5.62 -6.09 -1.96
N SER A 61 5.42 -5.75 -0.69
CA SER A 61 4.11 -5.23 -0.24
C SER A 61 3.77 -3.92 -0.94
N CYS A 62 4.75 -3.04 -1.07
CA CYS A 62 4.55 -1.75 -1.74
C CYS A 62 4.21 -1.94 -3.22
N ASP A 63 4.91 -2.84 -3.89
CA ASP A 63 4.67 -3.15 -5.30
C ASP A 63 3.26 -3.69 -5.52
N LEU A 64 2.82 -4.63 -4.68
CA LEU A 64 1.49 -5.23 -4.80
C LEU A 64 0.38 -4.19 -4.59
N VAL A 65 0.54 -3.30 -3.61
CA VAL A 65 -0.44 -2.23 -3.37
C VAL A 65 -0.51 -1.29 -4.57
N ALA A 66 0.65 -0.88 -5.10
CA ALA A 66 0.68 0.00 -6.27
C ALA A 66 0.01 -0.65 -7.47
N ARG A 67 0.29 -1.93 -7.73
CA ARG A 67 -0.35 -2.67 -8.83
C ARG A 67 -1.85 -2.79 -8.63
N ALA A 68 -2.28 -3.10 -7.42
CA ALA A 68 -3.70 -3.25 -7.12
C ALA A 68 -4.47 -1.93 -7.26
N LEU A 69 -3.81 -0.81 -6.99
CA LEU A 69 -4.39 0.53 -7.13
C LEU A 69 -4.18 1.13 -8.53
N ASP A 70 -3.44 0.43 -9.38
CA ASP A 70 -3.11 0.89 -10.73
C ASP A 70 -2.45 2.27 -10.71
N LYS A 71 -1.49 2.42 -9.81
CA LYS A 71 -0.71 3.65 -9.66
C LYS A 71 0.77 3.34 -9.74
N PRO A 72 1.58 4.28 -10.22
CA PRO A 72 3.03 4.14 -10.14
C PRO A 72 3.45 4.04 -8.68
N ILE A 73 4.37 3.13 -8.38
CA ILE A 73 4.81 2.91 -7.00
C ILE A 73 5.41 4.19 -6.40
N GLU A 74 6.04 5.03 -7.24
CA GLU A 74 6.67 6.27 -6.82
C GLU A 74 5.67 7.30 -6.31
N GLU A 75 4.41 7.21 -6.69
CA GLU A 75 3.37 8.10 -6.19
C GLU A 75 2.99 7.78 -4.74
N LEU A 76 3.13 6.52 -4.35
CA LEU A 76 2.65 6.03 -3.06
C LEU A 76 3.78 5.88 -2.05
N PHE A 77 4.97 5.52 -2.51
CA PHE A 77 6.10 5.19 -1.66
C PHE A 77 7.37 5.83 -2.16
N ASN A 78 8.24 6.19 -1.23
CA ASN A 78 9.62 6.56 -1.54
C ASN A 78 10.44 5.29 -1.62
N GLY A 79 11.41 5.28 -2.51
CA GLY A 79 12.40 4.21 -2.55
C GLY A 79 13.22 4.16 -1.28
N ASN A 80 14.35 3.47 -1.32
CA ASN A 80 15.22 3.39 -0.16
C ASN A 80 15.55 4.78 0.34
N ALA A 81 15.50 4.93 1.66
CA ALA A 81 15.84 6.19 2.28
C ALA A 81 17.18 6.66 1.74
N PRO A 82 17.26 7.90 1.31
CA PRO A 82 18.54 8.46 0.92
C PRO A 82 19.46 8.44 2.12
N THR A 83 20.59 7.91 1.94
CA THR A 83 21.61 7.89 2.96
C THR A 83 22.38 9.19 2.94
#